data_9a460650b308e18d0c206fb835b42543
#
_entry.id   9a460650b308e18d0c206fb835b42543
#
_cell.length_a   1.000
_cell.length_b   1.000
_cell.length_c   1.000
_cell.angle_alpha   90.00
_cell.angle_beta   90.00
_cell.angle_gamma   90.00
#
_symmetry.space_group_name_H-M   'P 1'
#
loop_
_entity.id
_entity.type
_entity.pdbx_description
1 polymer ?
#
loop_
_entity_poly.entity_id
_entity_poly.type
_entity_poly.pdbx_seq_one_letter_code
_entity_poly.pdbx_strand_id
1 'polypeptide(L)'
;MDKTVSVSLINSLSPLQFSEEMAGALIELARHNQACVVASLIMAGGSGPVTLDGVLALQNAEILAGITLAQLVRPGVPVIYGSTSSAMDMQTGALSIGAPELSKNIHLVAQMARFYNLPSRSGGALTDALCADAQAGAESAIALSTAVRSGINFILHSCGILGSYNAMSFEKFLIDEEICGMVLNMIKPLALTDESIDLDMIKQVGIGGQYLTHPKTFQLCRTEFFMPALMSRKNIDAWTKDGKK
;
A
#
# COMPACT_ATOMS: atom_id res chain seq x y z
N MET A 1 -3.03 -24.70 18.98
CA MET A 1 -3.41 -24.74 17.55
C MET A 1 -2.14 -24.90 16.73
N ASP A 2 -2.12 -25.85 15.80
CA ASP A 2 -0.91 -26.11 15.00
C ASP A 2 -0.84 -25.27 13.72
N LYS A 3 -1.94 -24.60 13.36
CA LYS A 3 -2.03 -23.74 12.17
C LYS A 3 -2.32 -22.30 12.56
N THR A 4 -1.64 -21.36 11.91
CA THR A 4 -1.96 -19.94 11.96
C THR A 4 -3.22 -19.69 11.13
N VAL A 5 -4.27 -19.16 11.75
CA VAL A 5 -5.57 -18.87 11.12
C VAL A 5 -5.99 -17.41 11.27
N SER A 6 -5.23 -16.64 12.06
CA SER A 6 -5.46 -15.21 12.27
C SER A 6 -4.17 -14.44 12.23
N VAL A 7 -4.28 -13.15 11.90
CA VAL A 7 -3.21 -12.17 11.98
C VAL A 7 -3.74 -10.94 12.71
N SER A 8 -3.00 -10.45 13.70
CA SER A 8 -3.40 -9.27 14.47
C SER A 8 -2.31 -8.21 14.47
N LEU A 9 -2.73 -6.95 14.44
CA LEU A 9 -1.84 -5.81 14.50
C LEU A 9 -1.54 -5.45 15.96
N ILE A 10 -0.27 -5.46 16.30
CA ILE A 10 0.26 -5.09 17.62
C ILE A 10 1.11 -3.84 17.45
N ASN A 11 0.58 -2.71 17.89
CA ASN A 11 1.30 -1.44 17.81
C ASN A 11 2.12 -1.17 19.07
N SER A 12 3.34 -0.67 18.87
CA SER A 12 4.08 0.01 19.93
C SER A 12 3.40 1.34 20.32
N LEU A 13 3.66 1.79 21.51
CA LEU A 13 3.33 3.13 21.97
C LEU A 13 4.63 3.96 21.94
N SER A 14 4.79 4.75 20.90
CA SER A 14 6.01 5.52 20.68
C SER A 14 6.12 6.73 21.61
N PRO A 15 7.29 7.02 22.21
CA PRO A 15 8.55 6.30 21.99
C PRO A 15 8.78 5.12 22.95
N LEU A 16 9.25 4.00 22.41
CA LEU A 16 9.89 2.87 23.12
C LEU A 16 9.01 2.20 24.21
N GLN A 17 7.70 2.11 23.99
CA GLN A 17 6.76 1.52 24.94
C GLN A 17 5.83 0.51 24.25
N PHE A 18 5.26 -0.39 25.05
CA PHE A 18 4.07 -1.18 24.74
C PHE A 18 3.07 -0.99 25.87
N SER A 19 1.79 -0.81 25.55
CA SER A 19 0.77 -0.86 26.58
C SER A 19 0.60 -2.30 27.09
N GLU A 20 0.02 -2.44 28.28
CA GLU A 20 -0.27 -3.75 28.87
C GLU A 20 -1.17 -4.59 27.95
N GLU A 21 -2.17 -3.94 27.32
CA GLU A 21 -3.09 -4.60 26.40
C GLU A 21 -2.37 -5.13 25.16
N MET A 22 -1.50 -4.32 24.53
CA MET A 22 -0.78 -4.72 23.32
C MET A 22 0.26 -5.80 23.61
N ALA A 23 0.98 -5.68 24.73
CA ALA A 23 1.93 -6.72 25.17
C ALA A 23 1.20 -8.02 25.53
N GLY A 24 0.09 -7.92 26.25
CA GLY A 24 -0.76 -9.06 26.61
C GLY A 24 -1.35 -9.76 25.37
N ALA A 25 -1.89 -9.00 24.42
CA ALA A 25 -2.40 -9.54 23.17
C ALA A 25 -1.31 -10.26 22.37
N LEU A 26 -0.11 -9.67 22.26
CA LEU A 26 1.04 -10.31 21.60
C LEU A 26 1.42 -11.63 22.25
N ILE A 27 1.47 -11.68 23.58
CA ILE A 27 1.78 -12.89 24.34
C ILE A 27 0.74 -13.99 24.07
N GLU A 28 -0.56 -13.65 24.10
CA GLU A 28 -1.62 -14.63 23.84
C GLU A 28 -1.63 -15.13 22.40
N LEU A 29 -1.43 -14.25 21.43
CA LEU A 29 -1.29 -14.66 20.03
C LEU A 29 -0.09 -15.61 19.84
N ALA A 30 1.06 -15.26 20.42
CA ALA A 30 2.25 -16.09 20.34
C ALA A 30 2.02 -17.47 20.98
N ARG A 31 1.43 -17.55 22.17
CA ARG A 31 1.07 -18.81 22.85
C ARG A 31 0.24 -19.73 21.97
N HIS A 32 -0.69 -19.14 21.20
CA HIS A 32 -1.62 -19.87 20.33
C HIS A 32 -1.13 -20.03 18.87
N ASN A 33 0.14 -19.71 18.59
CA ASN A 33 0.74 -19.80 17.25
C ASN A 33 -0.01 -18.97 16.21
N GLN A 34 -0.49 -17.79 16.59
CA GLN A 34 -1.14 -16.87 15.66
C GLN A 34 -0.17 -15.77 15.21
N ALA A 35 -0.33 -15.27 13.99
CA ALA A 35 0.58 -14.30 13.41
C ALA A 35 0.40 -12.91 14.05
N CYS A 36 1.54 -12.27 14.36
CA CYS A 36 1.58 -10.91 14.88
C CYS A 36 2.22 -9.97 13.87
N VAL A 37 1.50 -8.93 13.45
CA VAL A 37 2.10 -7.76 12.81
C VAL A 37 2.60 -6.86 13.93
N VAL A 38 3.90 -6.87 14.20
CA VAL A 38 4.48 -5.92 15.14
C VAL A 38 4.79 -4.63 14.39
N ALA A 39 4.14 -3.56 14.79
CA ALA A 39 4.19 -2.30 14.06
C ALA A 39 4.46 -1.09 14.96
N SER A 40 5.12 -0.10 14.37
CA SER A 40 5.34 1.21 14.97
C SER A 40 4.65 2.29 14.13
N LEU A 41 4.11 3.30 14.80
CA LEU A 41 3.58 4.50 14.21
C LEU A 41 4.18 5.72 14.91
N ILE A 42 5.23 6.27 14.33
CA ILE A 42 5.94 7.44 14.85
C ILE A 42 5.59 8.66 14.01
N MET A 43 5.23 9.75 14.67
CA MET A 43 5.12 11.07 14.05
C MET A 43 6.49 11.74 14.14
N ALA A 44 7.19 11.88 13.01
CA ALA A 44 8.48 12.57 12.96
C ALA A 44 8.33 14.02 13.41
N GLY A 45 9.09 14.42 14.44
CA GLY A 45 8.96 15.72 15.09
C GLY A 45 7.96 15.79 16.26
N GLY A 46 7.18 14.73 16.48
CA GLY A 46 6.23 14.63 17.58
C GLY A 46 6.57 13.50 18.54
N SER A 47 6.29 12.27 18.19
CA SER A 47 6.58 11.08 19.01
C SER A 47 7.93 10.43 18.70
N GLY A 48 8.76 11.06 17.86
CA GLY A 48 10.11 10.63 17.56
C GLY A 48 10.95 11.73 16.92
N PRO A 49 12.18 11.41 16.52
CA PRO A 49 13.08 12.37 15.87
C PRO A 49 12.43 13.01 14.62
N VAL A 50 12.81 14.26 14.31
CA VAL A 50 12.32 14.96 13.12
C VAL A 50 12.89 14.40 11.81
N THR A 51 14.03 13.72 11.87
CA THR A 51 14.66 13.10 10.71
C THR A 51 14.12 11.70 10.46
N LEU A 52 13.92 11.34 9.19
CA LEU A 52 13.44 9.99 8.82
C LEU A 52 14.45 8.90 9.22
N ASP A 53 15.74 9.17 9.20
CA ASP A 53 16.77 8.23 9.66
C ASP A 53 16.62 7.93 11.16
N GLY A 54 16.36 8.97 11.95
CA GLY A 54 16.07 8.83 13.39
C GLY A 54 14.76 8.08 13.64
N VAL A 55 13.72 8.35 12.84
CA VAL A 55 12.45 7.61 12.88
C VAL A 55 12.69 6.14 12.54
N LEU A 56 13.49 5.85 11.51
CA LEU A 56 13.82 4.47 11.12
C LEU A 56 14.52 3.72 12.26
N ALA A 57 15.49 4.34 12.91
CA ALA A 57 16.20 3.73 14.04
C ALA A 57 15.25 3.45 15.22
N LEU A 58 14.40 4.41 15.57
CA LEU A 58 13.46 4.30 16.68
C LEU A 58 12.39 3.23 16.40
N GLN A 59 11.73 3.28 15.22
CA GLN A 59 10.73 2.28 14.86
C GLN A 59 11.32 0.86 14.78
N ASN A 60 12.55 0.73 14.30
CA ASN A 60 13.22 -0.55 14.24
C ASN A 60 13.45 -1.13 15.64
N ALA A 61 13.86 -0.31 16.61
CA ALA A 61 14.03 -0.74 18.00
C ALA A 61 12.69 -1.21 18.60
N GLU A 62 11.60 -0.47 18.40
CA GLU A 62 10.26 -0.82 18.88
C GLU A 62 9.76 -2.14 18.27
N ILE A 63 9.88 -2.29 16.95
CA ILE A 63 9.43 -3.50 16.24
C ILE A 63 10.24 -4.72 16.68
N LEU A 64 11.56 -4.60 16.77
CA LEU A 64 12.41 -5.71 17.23
C LEU A 64 12.15 -6.09 18.67
N ALA A 65 11.83 -5.14 19.55
CA ALA A 65 11.45 -5.45 20.93
C ALA A 65 10.18 -6.32 20.99
N GLY A 66 9.14 -5.98 20.23
CA GLY A 66 7.92 -6.79 20.16
C GLY A 66 8.15 -8.16 19.50
N ILE A 67 8.94 -8.22 18.42
CA ILE A 67 9.30 -9.49 17.78
C ILE A 67 10.09 -10.37 18.76
N THR A 68 11.03 -9.80 19.49
CA THR A 68 11.80 -10.53 20.52
C THR A 68 10.87 -11.10 21.60
N LEU A 69 9.92 -10.30 22.09
CA LEU A 69 8.93 -10.78 23.06
C LEU A 69 8.12 -11.96 22.50
N ALA A 70 7.63 -11.86 21.26
CA ALA A 70 6.89 -12.95 20.62
C ALA A 70 7.72 -14.23 20.52
N GLN A 71 8.99 -14.13 20.12
CA GLN A 71 9.89 -15.28 19.98
C GLN A 71 10.31 -15.87 21.34
N LEU A 72 10.41 -15.06 22.40
CA LEU A 72 10.66 -15.57 23.76
C LEU A 72 9.45 -16.34 24.30
N VAL A 73 8.23 -15.92 23.97
CA VAL A 73 7.00 -16.65 24.35
C VAL A 73 6.88 -17.96 23.59
N ARG A 74 7.11 -17.94 22.30
CA ARG A 74 7.07 -19.12 21.43
C ARG A 74 8.09 -19.00 20.30
N PRO A 75 9.23 -19.69 20.36
CA PRO A 75 10.18 -19.72 19.25
C PRO A 75 9.53 -20.21 17.95
N GLY A 76 9.73 -19.46 16.86
CA GLY A 76 9.19 -19.79 15.55
C GLY A 76 7.76 -19.29 15.31
N VAL A 77 7.13 -18.55 16.23
CA VAL A 77 5.81 -17.93 15.96
C VAL A 77 5.90 -16.95 14.77
N PRO A 78 4.91 -16.97 13.86
CA PRO A 78 4.93 -16.08 12.72
C PRO A 78 4.84 -14.62 13.12
N VAL A 79 5.75 -13.79 12.59
CA VAL A 79 5.76 -12.33 12.81
C VAL A 79 5.91 -11.59 11.48
N ILE A 80 5.35 -10.39 11.43
CA ILE A 80 5.43 -9.48 10.29
C ILE A 80 5.98 -8.15 10.79
N TYR A 81 7.01 -7.64 10.11
CA TYR A 81 7.65 -6.35 10.39
C TYR A 81 6.81 -5.23 9.80
N GLY A 82 6.27 -4.31 10.62
CA GLY A 82 5.31 -3.31 10.17
C GLY A 82 5.60 -1.89 10.61
N SER A 83 5.28 -0.91 9.77
CA SER A 83 5.22 0.51 10.16
C SER A 83 4.30 1.30 9.25
N THR A 84 3.75 2.37 9.80
CA THR A 84 3.10 3.48 9.10
C THR A 84 3.55 4.82 9.67
N SER A 85 4.77 4.88 10.18
CA SER A 85 5.37 6.14 10.65
C SER A 85 5.48 7.14 9.51
N SER A 86 5.20 8.41 9.81
CA SER A 86 5.22 9.51 8.86
C SER A 86 5.60 10.82 9.54
N ALA A 87 5.55 11.93 8.80
CA ALA A 87 5.78 13.25 9.35
C ALA A 87 4.62 13.71 10.26
N MET A 88 4.91 14.64 11.13
CA MET A 88 3.90 15.47 11.78
C MET A 88 3.82 16.81 11.04
N ASP A 89 2.61 17.29 10.78
CA ASP A 89 2.43 18.69 10.39
C ASP A 89 2.82 19.59 11.56
N MET A 90 3.91 20.33 11.39
CA MET A 90 4.47 21.17 12.45
C MET A 90 3.60 22.39 12.79
N GLN A 91 2.59 22.72 11.97
CA GLN A 91 1.67 23.82 12.23
C GLN A 91 0.47 23.39 13.10
N THR A 92 -0.04 22.21 12.83
CA THR A 92 -1.26 21.71 13.48
C THR A 92 -1.00 20.62 14.51
N GLY A 93 0.17 20.00 14.50
CA GLY A 93 0.50 18.83 15.31
C GLY A 93 -0.16 17.53 14.84
N ALA A 94 -0.81 17.54 13.68
CA ALA A 94 -1.49 16.37 13.14
C ALA A 94 -0.53 15.39 12.46
N LEU A 95 -0.89 14.11 12.49
CA LEU A 95 -0.20 13.08 11.71
C LEU A 95 -0.46 13.30 10.21
N SER A 96 0.61 13.33 9.40
CA SER A 96 0.53 13.50 7.95
C SER A 96 0.85 12.19 7.24
N ILE A 97 -0.18 11.35 7.06
CA ILE A 97 -0.03 10.06 6.35
C ILE A 97 -0.18 10.17 4.83
N GLY A 98 -0.68 11.29 4.32
CA GLY A 98 -0.68 11.60 2.88
C GLY A 98 0.65 12.18 2.40
N ALA A 99 1.55 12.55 3.32
CA ALA A 99 2.82 13.17 3.02
C ALA A 99 3.81 12.23 2.31
N PRO A 100 4.72 12.74 1.46
CA PRO A 100 5.73 11.94 0.78
C PRO A 100 6.70 11.22 1.73
N GLU A 101 6.81 11.67 2.97
CA GLU A 101 7.58 11.03 4.04
C GLU A 101 7.06 9.62 4.37
N LEU A 102 5.75 9.39 4.33
CA LEU A 102 5.19 8.05 4.44
C LEU A 102 5.71 7.15 3.32
N SER A 103 5.70 7.61 2.08
CA SER A 103 6.19 6.84 0.94
C SER A 103 7.66 6.46 1.07
N LYS A 104 8.51 7.37 1.56
CA LYS A 104 9.91 7.07 1.89
C LYS A 104 10.00 6.01 2.99
N ASN A 105 9.21 6.14 4.05
CA ASN A 105 9.19 5.16 5.14
C ASN A 105 8.70 3.78 4.68
N ILE A 106 7.68 3.69 3.83
CA ILE A 106 7.21 2.43 3.22
C ILE A 106 8.37 1.69 2.54
N HIS A 107 9.18 2.41 1.75
CA HIS A 107 10.34 1.83 1.09
C HIS A 107 11.39 1.33 2.11
N LEU A 108 11.69 2.11 3.14
CA LEU A 108 12.61 1.73 4.22
C LEU A 108 12.11 0.51 5.00
N VAL A 109 10.82 0.43 5.32
CA VAL A 109 10.18 -0.73 5.99
C VAL A 109 10.37 -1.99 5.17
N ALA A 110 10.14 -1.91 3.85
CA ALA A 110 10.34 -3.05 2.96
C ALA A 110 11.80 -3.51 2.93
N GLN A 111 12.76 -2.59 2.96
CA GLN A 111 14.19 -2.91 3.02
C GLN A 111 14.57 -3.57 4.35
N MET A 112 14.13 -3.01 5.48
CA MET A 112 14.42 -3.54 6.81
C MET A 112 13.82 -4.94 7.00
N ALA A 113 12.58 -5.15 6.56
CA ALA A 113 11.96 -6.48 6.63
C ALA A 113 12.76 -7.52 5.82
N ARG A 114 13.21 -7.17 4.60
CA ARG A 114 14.08 -8.05 3.80
C ARG A 114 15.42 -8.31 4.48
N PHE A 115 16.02 -7.29 5.12
CA PHE A 115 17.27 -7.45 5.86
C PHE A 115 17.13 -8.49 7.00
N TYR A 116 15.99 -8.50 7.69
CA TYR A 116 15.68 -9.48 8.73
C TYR A 116 15.08 -10.78 8.21
N ASN A 117 14.90 -10.92 6.90
CA ASN A 117 14.21 -12.06 6.27
C ASN A 117 12.79 -12.27 6.83
N LEU A 118 12.07 -11.18 7.04
CA LEU A 118 10.70 -11.17 7.54
C LEU A 118 9.73 -10.63 6.47
N PRO A 119 8.47 -11.06 6.48
CA PRO A 119 7.45 -10.37 5.70
C PRO A 119 7.24 -8.96 6.23
N SER A 120 6.88 -8.05 5.32
CA SER A 120 6.68 -6.63 5.60
C SER A 120 5.21 -6.23 5.59
N ARG A 121 4.85 -5.22 6.40
CA ARG A 121 3.53 -4.60 6.40
C ARG A 121 3.65 -3.08 6.33
N SER A 122 2.81 -2.44 5.50
CA SER A 122 2.62 -1.00 5.53
C SER A 122 1.16 -0.59 5.27
N GLY A 123 0.89 0.71 5.28
CA GLY A 123 -0.36 1.27 4.77
C GLY A 123 -0.40 1.28 3.24
N GLY A 124 -1.61 1.38 2.70
CA GLY A 124 -1.90 1.42 1.26
C GLY A 124 -2.42 2.79 0.82
N ALA A 125 -3.70 2.89 0.49
CA ALA A 125 -4.34 4.12 0.01
C ALA A 125 -4.67 5.07 1.17
N LEU A 126 -3.66 5.69 1.75
CA LEU A 126 -3.76 6.61 2.86
C LEU A 126 -3.77 8.07 2.39
N THR A 127 -4.50 8.92 3.10
CA THR A 127 -4.61 10.36 2.79
C THR A 127 -4.87 11.21 4.04
N ASP A 128 -4.41 12.44 4.00
CA ASP A 128 -4.77 13.47 4.97
C ASP A 128 -6.02 14.27 4.55
N ALA A 129 -6.48 14.09 3.31
CA ALA A 129 -7.70 14.74 2.81
C ALA A 129 -8.92 14.38 3.66
N LEU A 130 -9.78 15.37 3.91
CA LEU A 130 -10.99 15.22 4.71
C LEU A 130 -12.23 14.81 3.87
N CYS A 131 -12.09 14.81 2.56
CA CYS A 131 -13.13 14.36 1.62
C CYS A 131 -12.49 13.62 0.43
N ALA A 132 -13.34 12.95 -0.36
CA ALA A 132 -12.91 12.22 -1.55
C ALA A 132 -12.71 13.18 -2.72
N ASP A 133 -11.56 13.85 -2.76
CA ASP A 133 -11.17 14.86 -3.74
C ASP A 133 -9.87 14.51 -4.48
N ALA A 134 -9.32 15.49 -5.20
CA ALA A 134 -8.07 15.32 -5.92
C ALA A 134 -6.87 15.01 -5.01
N GLN A 135 -6.84 15.59 -3.79
CA GLN A 135 -5.80 15.30 -2.80
C GLN A 135 -5.91 13.84 -2.37
N ALA A 136 -7.10 13.37 -2.01
CA ALA A 136 -7.33 11.99 -1.60
C ALA A 136 -6.87 10.99 -2.66
N GLY A 137 -7.20 11.24 -3.94
CA GLY A 137 -6.79 10.37 -5.04
C GLY A 137 -5.27 10.37 -5.26
N ALA A 138 -4.64 11.53 -5.24
CA ALA A 138 -3.20 11.67 -5.45
C ALA A 138 -2.37 10.98 -4.35
N GLU A 139 -2.68 11.26 -3.09
CA GLU A 139 -1.99 10.69 -1.93
C GLU A 139 -2.16 9.16 -1.88
N SER A 140 -3.39 8.66 -2.09
CA SER A 140 -3.68 7.23 -2.17
C SER A 140 -2.87 6.54 -3.27
N ALA A 141 -2.85 7.11 -4.47
CA ALA A 141 -2.12 6.54 -5.60
C ALA A 141 -0.61 6.48 -5.35
N ILE A 142 -0.03 7.53 -4.76
CA ILE A 142 1.40 7.59 -4.42
C ILE A 142 1.76 6.55 -3.36
N ALA A 143 1.04 6.52 -2.24
CA ALA A 143 1.33 5.61 -1.14
C ALA A 143 1.17 4.15 -1.56
N LEU A 144 0.05 3.80 -2.21
CA LEU A 144 -0.23 2.45 -2.68
C LEU A 144 0.78 1.99 -3.74
N SER A 145 1.08 2.84 -4.74
CA SER A 145 2.10 2.51 -5.75
C SER A 145 3.46 2.26 -5.12
N THR A 146 3.82 3.05 -4.11
CA THR A 146 5.08 2.87 -3.38
C THR A 146 5.08 1.54 -2.62
N ALA A 147 4.00 1.20 -1.92
CA ALA A 147 3.90 -0.04 -1.16
C ALA A 147 4.06 -1.27 -2.08
N VAL A 148 3.32 -1.29 -3.18
CA VAL A 148 3.34 -2.40 -4.15
C VAL A 148 4.72 -2.51 -4.83
N ARG A 149 5.30 -1.40 -5.31
CA ARG A 149 6.60 -1.37 -5.97
C ARG A 149 7.77 -1.67 -5.03
N SER A 150 7.63 -1.36 -3.75
CA SER A 150 8.64 -1.72 -2.73
C SER A 150 8.57 -3.19 -2.33
N GLY A 151 7.56 -3.93 -2.77
CA GLY A 151 7.38 -5.34 -2.45
C GLY A 151 6.91 -5.57 -1.02
N ILE A 152 6.05 -4.69 -0.51
CA ILE A 152 5.37 -4.91 0.77
C ILE A 152 4.47 -6.14 0.64
N ASN A 153 4.60 -7.08 1.58
CA ASN A 153 3.88 -8.36 1.55
C ASN A 153 2.43 -8.24 2.03
N PHE A 154 2.17 -7.35 2.99
CA PHE A 154 0.85 -7.17 3.58
C PHE A 154 0.50 -5.68 3.64
N ILE A 155 -0.36 -5.23 2.74
CA ILE A 155 -0.78 -3.83 2.63
C ILE A 155 -2.15 -3.69 3.30
N LEU A 156 -2.19 -2.99 4.44
CA LEU A 156 -3.42 -2.65 5.15
C LEU A 156 -3.94 -1.27 4.73
N HIS A 157 -5.22 -1.01 5.01
CA HIS A 157 -5.86 0.28 4.75
C HIS A 157 -5.72 0.71 3.27
N SER A 158 -6.01 -0.23 2.38
CA SER A 158 -5.88 0.00 0.93
C SER A 158 -7.08 0.73 0.33
N CYS A 159 -8.17 0.91 1.08
CA CYS A 159 -9.39 1.55 0.58
C CYS A 159 -10.10 2.35 1.69
N GLY A 160 -10.63 3.52 1.31
CA GLY A 160 -11.65 4.24 2.05
C GLY A 160 -11.18 5.15 3.19
N ILE A 161 -9.90 5.18 3.55
CA ILE A 161 -9.39 5.98 4.67
C ILE A 161 -9.35 7.46 4.29
N LEU A 162 -9.86 8.32 5.19
CA LEU A 162 -9.81 9.78 5.13
C LEU A 162 -9.27 10.38 6.43
N GLY A 163 -8.74 11.60 6.34
CA GLY A 163 -8.35 12.42 7.47
C GLY A 163 -7.39 11.72 8.43
N SER A 164 -6.33 11.10 7.93
CA SER A 164 -5.29 10.47 8.75
C SER A 164 -5.86 9.45 9.75
N TYR A 165 -6.68 8.50 9.26
CA TYR A 165 -7.40 7.46 10.02
C TYR A 165 -8.61 7.92 10.83
N ASN A 166 -9.04 9.19 10.73
CA ASN A 166 -10.18 9.69 11.52
C ASN A 166 -11.55 9.30 10.95
N ALA A 167 -11.60 9.00 9.64
CA ALA A 167 -12.86 8.67 8.99
C ALA A 167 -12.67 7.62 7.89
N MET A 168 -13.80 7.04 7.47
CA MET A 168 -13.91 6.14 6.31
C MET A 168 -15.06 6.61 5.43
N SER A 169 -14.84 6.65 4.10
CA SER A 169 -15.85 6.99 3.11
C SER A 169 -16.09 5.82 2.17
N PHE A 170 -17.35 5.51 1.90
CA PHE A 170 -17.73 4.49 0.91
C PHE A 170 -17.39 4.93 -0.51
N GLU A 171 -17.54 6.22 -0.82
CA GLU A 171 -17.17 6.78 -2.12
C GLU A 171 -15.67 6.63 -2.36
N LYS A 172 -14.87 7.02 -1.36
CA LYS A 172 -13.42 6.85 -1.44
C LYS A 172 -13.03 5.37 -1.50
N PHE A 173 -13.75 4.50 -0.83
CA PHE A 173 -13.49 3.06 -0.90
C PHE A 173 -13.54 2.54 -2.34
N LEU A 174 -14.56 2.95 -3.10
CA LEU A 174 -14.70 2.56 -4.52
C LEU A 174 -13.63 3.20 -5.40
N ILE A 175 -13.26 4.46 -5.14
CA ILE A 175 -12.19 5.15 -5.85
C ILE A 175 -10.85 4.43 -5.61
N ASP A 176 -10.56 4.11 -4.36
CA ASP A 176 -9.31 3.44 -3.98
C ASP A 176 -9.27 1.99 -4.53
N GLU A 177 -10.40 1.29 -4.61
CA GLU A 177 -10.48 -0.03 -5.24
C GLU A 177 -10.05 0.03 -6.71
N GLU A 178 -10.51 1.04 -7.45
CA GLU A 178 -10.06 1.24 -8.82
C GLU A 178 -8.57 1.63 -8.90
N ILE A 179 -8.08 2.47 -7.97
CA ILE A 179 -6.64 2.78 -7.86
C ILE A 179 -5.84 1.49 -7.60
N CYS A 180 -6.32 0.60 -6.72
CA CYS A 180 -5.72 -0.71 -6.50
C CYS A 180 -5.62 -1.51 -7.81
N GLY A 181 -6.71 -1.58 -8.57
CA GLY A 181 -6.72 -2.24 -9.88
C GLY A 181 -5.72 -1.67 -10.86
N MET A 182 -5.61 -0.33 -10.94
CA MET A 182 -4.63 0.37 -11.78
C MET A 182 -3.20 0.05 -11.37
N VAL A 183 -2.89 0.14 -10.08
CA VAL A 183 -1.54 -0.12 -9.55
C VAL A 183 -1.14 -1.58 -9.77
N LEU A 184 -2.04 -2.53 -9.51
CA LEU A 184 -1.78 -3.94 -9.76
C LEU A 184 -1.59 -4.24 -11.25
N ASN A 185 -2.35 -3.58 -12.13
CA ASN A 185 -2.15 -3.73 -13.57
C ASN A 185 -0.81 -3.16 -14.02
N MET A 186 -0.40 -2.02 -13.46
CA MET A 186 0.88 -1.34 -13.79
C MET A 186 2.11 -2.23 -13.51
N ILE A 187 2.04 -3.10 -12.49
CA ILE A 187 3.17 -3.98 -12.12
C ILE A 187 3.12 -5.36 -12.77
N LYS A 188 2.07 -5.67 -13.54
CA LYS A 188 2.03 -6.93 -14.29
C LYS A 188 3.22 -7.02 -15.22
N PRO A 189 3.97 -8.13 -15.20
CA PRO A 189 5.05 -8.32 -16.14
C PRO A 189 4.49 -8.44 -17.56
N LEU A 190 5.21 -7.89 -18.53
CA LEU A 190 4.94 -8.16 -19.93
C LEU A 190 5.44 -9.57 -20.28
N ALA A 191 4.58 -10.40 -20.85
CA ALA A 191 4.97 -11.68 -21.41
C ALA A 191 5.62 -11.43 -22.78
N LEU A 192 6.93 -11.18 -22.78
CA LEU A 192 7.66 -10.95 -24.03
C LEU A 192 7.99 -12.30 -24.69
N THR A 193 7.17 -12.67 -25.67
CA THR A 193 7.39 -13.82 -26.56
C THR A 193 7.38 -13.37 -28.01
N ASP A 194 7.89 -14.19 -28.92
CA ASP A 194 7.84 -13.88 -30.35
C ASP A 194 6.40 -13.65 -30.83
N GLU A 195 5.43 -14.40 -30.27
CA GLU A 195 4.01 -14.23 -30.59
C GLU A 195 3.43 -12.93 -30.01
N SER A 196 3.89 -12.46 -28.83
CA SER A 196 3.42 -11.21 -28.22
C SER A 196 3.96 -9.96 -28.92
N ILE A 197 5.15 -10.04 -29.51
CA ILE A 197 5.76 -8.94 -30.29
C ILE A 197 5.03 -8.73 -31.61
N ASP A 198 4.46 -9.79 -32.21
CA ASP A 198 3.54 -9.75 -33.34
C ASP A 198 4.12 -9.06 -34.59
N LEU A 199 5.34 -9.43 -34.95
CA LEU A 199 6.02 -8.90 -36.15
C LEU A 199 5.23 -9.16 -37.44
N ASP A 200 4.50 -10.26 -37.52
CA ASP A 200 3.69 -10.58 -38.70
C ASP A 200 2.50 -9.63 -38.88
N MET A 201 1.83 -9.22 -37.79
CA MET A 201 0.81 -8.20 -37.84
C MET A 201 1.40 -6.85 -38.30
N ILE A 202 2.58 -6.50 -37.80
CA ILE A 202 3.26 -5.26 -38.21
C ILE A 202 3.58 -5.29 -39.71
N LYS A 203 4.06 -6.42 -40.24
CA LYS A 203 4.33 -6.61 -41.68
C LYS A 203 3.04 -6.55 -42.51
N GLN A 204 1.96 -7.19 -42.03
CA GLN A 204 0.67 -7.22 -42.74
C GLN A 204 0.02 -5.84 -42.85
N VAL A 205 0.04 -5.09 -41.76
CA VAL A 205 -0.51 -3.73 -41.74
C VAL A 205 0.32 -2.76 -42.58
N GLY A 206 1.64 -2.92 -42.55
CA GLY A 206 2.57 -2.14 -43.37
C GLY A 206 2.65 -0.66 -43.00
N ILE A 207 3.41 0.08 -43.80
CA ILE A 207 3.66 1.52 -43.58
C ILE A 207 2.38 2.33 -43.81
N GLY A 208 1.94 3.12 -42.85
CA GLY A 208 0.74 3.96 -42.95
C GLY A 208 -0.58 3.19 -42.88
N GLY A 209 -0.56 1.89 -42.60
CA GLY A 209 -1.77 1.07 -42.49
C GLY A 209 -2.51 1.28 -41.15
N GLN A 210 -3.66 0.63 -41.00
CA GLN A 210 -4.54 0.77 -39.84
C GLN A 210 -4.64 -0.52 -39.04
N TYR A 211 -4.32 -0.43 -37.74
CA TYR A 211 -4.43 -1.55 -36.79
C TYR A 211 -5.86 -1.73 -36.26
N LEU A 212 -6.69 -0.66 -36.25
CA LEU A 212 -8.01 -0.68 -35.62
C LEU A 212 -8.94 -1.75 -36.23
N THR A 213 -8.84 -1.99 -37.52
CA THR A 213 -9.66 -2.96 -38.25
C THR A 213 -9.04 -4.37 -38.32
N HIS A 214 -7.86 -4.55 -37.73
CA HIS A 214 -7.21 -5.85 -37.76
C HIS A 214 -7.94 -6.84 -36.82
N PRO A 215 -8.15 -8.12 -37.23
CA PRO A 215 -8.89 -9.10 -36.42
C PRO A 215 -8.34 -9.29 -35.01
N LYS A 216 -7.02 -9.31 -34.86
CA LYS A 216 -6.36 -9.47 -33.55
C LYS A 216 -6.62 -8.27 -32.61
N THR A 217 -6.67 -7.06 -33.15
CA THR A 217 -7.05 -5.87 -32.36
C THR A 217 -8.47 -6.03 -31.83
N PHE A 218 -9.40 -6.45 -32.67
CA PHE A 218 -10.79 -6.67 -32.29
C PHE A 218 -10.94 -7.77 -31.23
N GLN A 219 -10.14 -8.82 -31.32
CA GLN A 219 -10.12 -9.93 -30.39
C GLN A 219 -9.58 -9.53 -29.01
N LEU A 220 -8.53 -8.69 -28.95
CA LEU A 220 -7.78 -8.41 -27.73
C LEU A 220 -8.15 -7.06 -27.07
N CYS A 221 -8.81 -6.14 -27.76
CA CYS A 221 -9.03 -4.78 -27.28
C CYS A 221 -9.77 -4.66 -25.93
N ARG A 222 -10.50 -5.68 -25.49
CA ARG A 222 -11.22 -5.69 -24.23
C ARG A 222 -10.46 -6.40 -23.10
N THR A 223 -9.42 -7.15 -23.40
CA THR A 223 -8.70 -7.99 -22.44
C THR A 223 -7.27 -7.51 -22.20
N GLU A 224 -6.67 -6.86 -23.20
CA GLU A 224 -5.28 -6.40 -23.14
C GLU A 224 -5.11 -5.14 -22.28
N PHE A 225 -6.11 -4.26 -22.28
CA PHE A 225 -6.04 -3.00 -21.55
C PHE A 225 -6.81 -3.05 -20.23
N PHE A 226 -6.30 -2.35 -19.23
CA PHE A 226 -7.07 -2.08 -18.02
C PHE A 226 -8.28 -1.20 -18.35
N MET A 227 -9.48 -1.73 -18.12
CA MET A 227 -10.74 -1.03 -18.35
C MET A 227 -11.25 -0.48 -17.01
N PRO A 228 -11.24 0.84 -16.82
CA PRO A 228 -11.73 1.46 -15.59
C PRO A 228 -13.24 1.31 -15.47
N ALA A 229 -13.73 1.14 -14.23
CA ALA A 229 -15.16 1.13 -13.92
C ALA A 229 -15.69 2.53 -13.57
N LEU A 230 -14.88 3.33 -12.88
CA LEU A 230 -15.25 4.66 -12.39
C LEU A 230 -14.59 5.78 -13.19
N MET A 231 -13.29 5.65 -13.50
CA MET A 231 -12.53 6.70 -14.19
C MET A 231 -12.91 6.76 -15.66
N SER A 232 -13.31 7.95 -16.14
CA SER A 232 -13.70 8.16 -17.53
C SER A 232 -12.48 8.18 -18.46
N ARG A 233 -12.58 7.48 -19.60
CA ARG A 233 -11.66 7.59 -20.75
C ARG A 233 -12.37 8.13 -21.98
N LYS A 234 -13.52 8.80 -21.81
CA LYS A 234 -14.29 9.41 -22.88
C LYS A 234 -13.51 10.56 -23.49
N ASN A 235 -13.63 10.71 -24.81
CA ASN A 235 -13.17 11.92 -25.47
C ASN A 235 -14.11 13.11 -25.14
N ILE A 236 -13.70 14.31 -25.50
CA ILE A 236 -14.43 15.53 -25.17
C ILE A 236 -15.85 15.57 -25.75
N ASP A 237 -16.05 14.99 -26.95
CA ASP A 237 -17.36 14.96 -27.60
C ASP A 237 -18.33 14.03 -26.86
N ALA A 238 -17.88 12.83 -26.48
CA ALA A 238 -18.66 11.90 -25.70
C ALA A 238 -18.97 12.45 -24.30
N TRP A 239 -18.00 13.07 -23.65
CA TRP A 239 -18.18 13.71 -22.33
C TRP A 239 -19.17 14.86 -22.39
N THR A 240 -19.12 15.66 -23.48
CA THR A 240 -20.07 16.77 -23.71
C THR A 240 -21.50 16.27 -23.96
N LYS A 241 -21.66 15.19 -24.76
CA LYS A 241 -22.95 14.53 -24.98
C LYS A 241 -23.58 13.98 -23.71
N ASP A 242 -22.76 13.48 -22.80
CA ASP A 242 -23.18 12.94 -21.49
C ASP A 242 -23.47 14.03 -20.44
N GLY A 243 -23.53 15.29 -20.85
CA GLY A 243 -23.84 16.42 -19.98
C GLY A 243 -22.68 16.86 -19.10
N LYS A 244 -21.45 16.57 -19.50
CA LYS A 244 -20.22 16.97 -18.82
C LYS A 244 -20.12 16.40 -17.38
N LYS A 245 -20.61 15.18 -17.22
CA LYS A 245 -20.60 14.44 -15.95
C LYS A 245 -19.42 13.49 -15.85
#